data_f800fe8fa364729f79cbfff7005c1496
#
_entry.id   f800fe8fa364729f79cbfff7005c1496
#
_cell.length_a   1.000
_cell.length_b   1.000
_cell.length_c   1.000
_cell.angle_alpha   90.00
_cell.angle_beta   90.00
_cell.angle_gamma   90.00
#
_symmetry.space_group_name_H-M   'P 1'
#
loop_
_entity.id
_entity.type
_entity.pdbx_description
1 polymer ?
#
loop_
_entity_poly.entity_id
_entity_poly.type
_entity_poly.pdbx_seq_one_letter_code
_entity_poly.pdbx_strand_id
1 'polypeptide(L)'
;VGRYRKILAAVDGSETSMHALKEAFKLAQNEGNWITAVSVIPPYQGDLDLVAVGNILASMRKPCDEALSKADKMAKEAKVLLKTVCEEGEAHERIVDLADAENCDLIVMGRRGLRRIERVFVGSVTARVIGYSHIDVLVVPRDTTVGWKKALVATDGSKYSEAAVAKAIDFAKSYGGELLAVSVIDVPSEFYAEAPQVGDDMAQKAKEFVADVKKKAEAFNIKTSTFTGEGESYEVITDLAKKEKADVIIMGSHGRTGIKRLLMGSVAEKVIGYAPCPALVVKV
;
A
#
# COMPACT_ATOMS: atom_id res chain seq x y z
N VAL A 1 3.65 3.12 19.48
CA VAL A 1 4.15 1.78 19.21
C VAL A 1 3.65 1.36 17.84
N GLY A 2 4.55 1.24 16.86
CA GLY A 2 4.29 1.11 15.43
C GLY A 2 3.59 -0.17 14.97
N ARG A 3 2.51 -0.56 15.63
CA ARG A 3 1.75 -1.77 15.27
C ARG A 3 0.31 -1.43 14.95
N TYR A 4 -0.19 -2.00 13.87
CA TYR A 4 -1.59 -1.89 13.51
C TYR A 4 -2.44 -2.78 14.41
N ARG A 5 -3.61 -2.31 14.85
CA ARG A 5 -4.49 -3.02 15.77
C ARG A 5 -5.79 -3.48 15.13
N LYS A 6 -6.32 -2.69 14.22
CA LYS A 6 -7.56 -2.96 13.52
C LYS A 6 -7.32 -2.92 12.01
N ILE A 7 -7.45 -4.04 11.38
CA ILE A 7 -7.12 -4.21 9.96
C ILE A 7 -8.39 -4.47 9.17
N LEU A 8 -8.63 -3.68 8.13
CA LEU A 8 -9.64 -3.97 7.10
C LEU A 8 -8.97 -4.64 5.91
N ALA A 9 -9.40 -5.81 5.50
CA ALA A 9 -8.94 -6.50 4.30
C ALA A 9 -10.05 -6.50 3.23
N ALA A 10 -9.79 -5.88 2.07
CA ALA A 10 -10.74 -5.88 0.97
C ALA A 10 -10.55 -7.13 0.09
N VAL A 11 -11.63 -7.92 -0.07
CA VAL A 11 -11.61 -9.17 -0.81
C VAL A 11 -12.68 -9.18 -1.92
N ASP A 12 -12.31 -9.67 -3.09
CA ASP A 12 -13.20 -9.86 -4.25
C ASP A 12 -13.19 -11.32 -4.75
N GLY A 13 -12.60 -12.24 -3.97
CA GLY A 13 -12.46 -13.64 -4.33
C GLY A 13 -11.31 -13.95 -5.28
N SER A 14 -10.61 -12.94 -5.82
CA SER A 14 -9.40 -13.14 -6.64
C SER A 14 -8.27 -13.74 -5.83
N GLU A 15 -7.37 -14.47 -6.51
CA GLU A 15 -6.17 -15.02 -5.86
C GLU A 15 -5.33 -13.95 -5.15
N THR A 16 -5.25 -12.76 -5.75
CA THR A 16 -4.46 -11.66 -5.20
C THR A 16 -5.09 -11.09 -3.93
N SER A 17 -6.40 -10.88 -3.91
CA SER A 17 -7.09 -10.37 -2.72
C SER A 17 -7.10 -11.39 -1.59
N MET A 18 -7.26 -12.68 -1.92
CA MET A 18 -7.20 -13.75 -0.91
C MET A 18 -5.78 -13.95 -0.38
N HIS A 19 -4.76 -13.76 -1.23
CA HIS A 19 -3.37 -13.73 -0.77
C HIS A 19 -3.10 -12.55 0.17
N ALA A 20 -3.59 -11.36 -0.15
CA ALA A 20 -3.47 -10.19 0.73
C ALA A 20 -4.15 -10.42 2.09
N LEU A 21 -5.33 -11.04 2.11
CA LEU A 21 -6.00 -11.46 3.34
C LEU A 21 -5.16 -12.45 4.16
N LYS A 22 -4.54 -13.44 3.50
CA LYS A 22 -3.63 -14.38 4.17
C LYS A 22 -2.45 -13.69 4.84
N GLU A 23 -1.89 -12.70 4.18
CA GLU A 23 -0.81 -11.88 4.75
C GLU A 23 -1.31 -11.02 5.92
N ALA A 24 -2.54 -10.47 5.85
CA ALA A 24 -3.17 -9.77 6.97
C ALA A 24 -3.35 -10.70 8.20
N PHE A 25 -3.69 -11.99 7.99
CA PHE A 25 -3.78 -12.95 9.09
C PHE A 25 -2.43 -13.16 9.80
N LYS A 26 -1.32 -13.15 9.09
CA LYS A 26 0.02 -13.24 9.72
C LYS A 26 0.31 -12.05 10.61
N LEU A 27 -0.12 -10.84 10.21
CA LEU A 27 -0.02 -9.66 11.06
C LEU A 27 -0.86 -9.80 12.32
N ALA A 28 -2.08 -10.34 12.21
CA ALA A 28 -2.97 -10.53 13.33
C ALA A 28 -2.49 -11.61 14.32
N GLN A 29 -1.99 -12.75 13.83
CA GLN A 29 -1.47 -13.84 14.65
C GLN A 29 -0.32 -13.39 15.55
N ASN A 30 0.55 -12.53 15.04
CA ASN A 30 1.71 -12.05 15.76
C ASN A 30 1.36 -10.99 16.82
N GLU A 31 0.20 -10.34 16.73
CA GLU A 31 -0.09 -9.11 17.46
C GLU A 31 -1.45 -9.09 18.17
N GLY A 32 -2.29 -10.12 17.97
CA GLY A 32 -3.65 -10.16 18.53
C GLY A 32 -4.59 -9.11 17.95
N ASN A 33 -4.44 -8.80 16.67
CA ASN A 33 -5.18 -7.76 15.95
C ASN A 33 -6.58 -8.23 15.56
N TRP A 34 -7.50 -7.27 15.36
CA TRP A 34 -8.82 -7.52 14.81
C TRP A 34 -8.80 -7.36 13.30
N ILE A 35 -9.39 -8.31 12.58
CA ILE A 35 -9.51 -8.23 11.13
C ILE A 35 -10.98 -8.24 10.73
N THR A 36 -11.33 -7.27 9.87
CA THR A 36 -12.60 -7.26 9.13
C THR A 36 -12.30 -7.52 7.66
N ALA A 37 -12.89 -8.56 7.07
CA ALA A 37 -12.87 -8.76 5.63
C ALA A 37 -14.13 -8.12 5.03
N VAL A 38 -13.96 -7.25 4.05
CA VAL A 38 -15.06 -6.62 3.32
C VAL A 38 -15.05 -7.06 1.86
N SER A 39 -16.22 -7.42 1.35
CA SER A 39 -16.48 -7.57 -0.07
C SER A 39 -17.60 -6.63 -0.46
N VAL A 40 -17.56 -6.06 -1.67
CA VAL A 40 -18.52 -5.04 -2.10
C VAL A 40 -19.24 -5.47 -3.35
N ILE A 41 -20.57 -5.45 -3.31
CA ILE A 41 -21.43 -5.66 -4.46
C ILE A 41 -21.49 -4.33 -5.23
N PRO A 42 -21.07 -4.28 -6.50
CA PRO A 42 -21.17 -3.04 -7.28
C PRO A 42 -22.62 -2.62 -7.48
N PRO A 43 -22.88 -1.31 -7.62
CA PRO A 43 -24.25 -0.84 -7.86
C PRO A 43 -24.75 -1.35 -9.21
N TYR A 44 -26.02 -1.75 -9.24
CA TYR A 44 -26.67 -2.12 -10.49
C TYR A 44 -26.95 -0.86 -11.32
N GLN A 45 -26.44 -0.84 -12.56
CA GLN A 45 -26.60 0.30 -13.48
C GLN A 45 -27.57 0.01 -14.64
N GLY A 46 -28.32 -1.10 -14.59
CA GLY A 46 -29.27 -1.48 -15.62
C GLY A 46 -30.70 -1.02 -15.33
N ASP A 47 -31.60 -1.20 -16.32
CA ASP A 47 -33.02 -0.91 -16.20
C ASP A 47 -33.70 -1.99 -15.34
N LEU A 48 -34.22 -1.61 -14.18
CA LEU A 48 -34.88 -2.51 -13.24
C LEU A 48 -36.26 -2.97 -13.74
N ASP A 49 -36.87 -2.27 -14.72
CA ASP A 49 -38.21 -2.59 -15.23
C ASP A 49 -38.21 -3.79 -16.21
N LEU A 50 -37.03 -4.18 -16.71
CA LEU A 50 -36.88 -5.22 -17.73
C LEU A 50 -36.65 -6.64 -17.20
N VAL A 51 -36.45 -6.85 -15.89
CA VAL A 51 -36.06 -8.17 -15.36
C VAL A 51 -36.71 -8.46 -14.00
N ALA A 52 -36.94 -9.76 -13.74
CA ALA A 52 -37.35 -10.24 -12.41
C ALA A 52 -36.30 -9.87 -11.35
N VAL A 53 -36.47 -8.74 -10.69
CA VAL A 53 -35.53 -8.04 -9.78
C VAL A 53 -34.89 -8.98 -8.75
N GLY A 54 -35.62 -9.96 -8.23
CA GLY A 54 -35.10 -10.88 -7.21
C GLY A 54 -33.94 -11.76 -7.68
N ASN A 55 -33.94 -12.21 -8.95
CA ASN A 55 -32.88 -13.06 -9.47
C ASN A 55 -31.59 -12.32 -9.76
N ILE A 56 -31.68 -11.03 -10.13
CA ILE A 56 -30.51 -10.20 -10.41
C ILE A 56 -29.79 -9.87 -9.12
N LEU A 57 -30.48 -9.39 -8.11
CA LEU A 57 -29.90 -9.05 -6.80
C LEU A 57 -29.21 -10.26 -6.17
N ALA A 58 -29.85 -11.44 -6.22
CA ALA A 58 -29.23 -12.69 -5.75
C ALA A 58 -27.95 -13.04 -6.53
N SER A 59 -27.97 -12.88 -7.87
CA SER A 59 -26.81 -13.14 -8.72
C SER A 59 -25.67 -12.16 -8.47
N MET A 60 -25.96 -10.89 -8.19
CA MET A 60 -24.97 -9.88 -7.85
C MET A 60 -24.37 -10.11 -6.47
N ARG A 61 -25.14 -10.64 -5.52
CA ARG A 61 -24.69 -10.92 -4.16
C ARG A 61 -23.79 -12.17 -4.08
N LYS A 62 -24.04 -13.15 -4.92
CA LYS A 62 -23.32 -14.44 -4.90
C LYS A 62 -21.80 -14.33 -4.88
N PRO A 63 -21.13 -13.51 -5.72
CA PRO A 63 -19.67 -13.35 -5.66
C PRO A 63 -19.18 -12.82 -4.32
N CYS A 64 -19.94 -11.90 -3.68
CA CYS A 64 -19.64 -11.39 -2.35
C CYS A 64 -19.68 -12.50 -1.31
N ASP A 65 -20.76 -13.27 -1.28
CA ASP A 65 -20.96 -14.35 -0.33
C ASP A 65 -19.89 -15.46 -0.50
N GLU A 66 -19.53 -15.79 -1.75
CA GLU A 66 -18.48 -16.76 -2.06
C GLU A 66 -17.09 -16.28 -1.59
N ALA A 67 -16.75 -15.00 -1.84
CA ALA A 67 -15.49 -14.42 -1.39
C ALA A 67 -15.38 -14.41 0.14
N LEU A 68 -16.45 -14.00 0.84
CA LEU A 68 -16.48 -13.97 2.31
C LEU A 68 -16.51 -15.37 2.92
N SER A 69 -17.23 -16.33 2.31
CA SER A 69 -17.20 -17.73 2.75
C SER A 69 -15.79 -18.34 2.65
N LYS A 70 -15.06 -18.02 1.57
CA LYS A 70 -13.67 -18.43 1.40
C LYS A 70 -12.76 -17.77 2.44
N ALA A 71 -12.97 -16.49 2.72
CA ALA A 71 -12.25 -15.75 3.76
C ALA A 71 -12.45 -16.36 5.16
N ASP A 72 -13.70 -16.71 5.51
CA ASP A 72 -14.03 -17.35 6.80
C ASP A 72 -13.36 -18.71 6.95
N LYS A 73 -13.35 -19.54 5.90
CA LYS A 73 -12.64 -20.82 5.90
C LYS A 73 -11.15 -20.64 6.15
N MET A 74 -10.52 -19.71 5.45
CA MET A 74 -9.10 -19.40 5.63
C MET A 74 -8.79 -18.88 7.04
N ALA A 75 -9.67 -18.07 7.62
CA ALA A 75 -9.51 -17.56 8.98
C ALA A 75 -9.58 -18.70 10.03
N LYS A 76 -10.51 -19.64 9.87
CA LYS A 76 -10.62 -20.84 10.72
C LYS A 76 -9.36 -21.70 10.65
N GLU A 77 -8.84 -21.95 9.43
CA GLU A 77 -7.59 -22.68 9.23
C GLU A 77 -6.40 -21.97 9.89
N ALA A 78 -6.35 -20.65 9.76
CA ALA A 78 -5.32 -19.80 10.34
C ALA A 78 -5.51 -19.54 11.87
N LYS A 79 -6.64 -19.96 12.46
CA LYS A 79 -7.02 -19.69 13.86
C LYS A 79 -7.04 -18.19 14.19
N VAL A 80 -7.55 -17.37 13.27
CA VAL A 80 -7.70 -15.92 13.40
C VAL A 80 -9.17 -15.57 13.52
N LEU A 81 -9.50 -14.64 14.41
CA LEU A 81 -10.86 -14.10 14.51
C LEU A 81 -11.08 -13.12 13.34
N LEU A 82 -12.08 -13.42 12.52
CA LEU A 82 -12.43 -12.63 11.36
C LEU A 82 -13.90 -12.19 11.44
N LYS A 83 -14.13 -10.89 11.28
CA LYS A 83 -15.45 -10.34 10.97
C LYS A 83 -15.58 -10.27 9.44
N THR A 84 -16.70 -10.70 8.90
CA THR A 84 -16.99 -10.59 7.46
C THR A 84 -18.13 -9.62 7.23
N VAL A 85 -17.98 -8.71 6.28
CA VAL A 85 -18.97 -7.68 5.93
C VAL A 85 -19.16 -7.66 4.41
N CYS A 86 -20.42 -7.73 3.98
CA CYS A 86 -20.80 -7.53 2.59
C CYS A 86 -21.48 -6.17 2.47
N GLU A 87 -20.85 -5.24 1.76
CA GLU A 87 -21.34 -3.91 1.48
C GLU A 87 -21.93 -3.81 0.08
N GLU A 88 -22.70 -2.77 -0.20
CA GLU A 88 -23.27 -2.48 -1.54
C GLU A 88 -22.98 -1.04 -1.93
N GLY A 89 -22.47 -0.82 -3.15
CA GLY A 89 -22.16 0.49 -3.67
C GLY A 89 -20.82 0.56 -4.41
N GLU A 90 -20.26 1.75 -4.54
CA GLU A 90 -18.95 1.96 -5.13
C GLU A 90 -17.86 1.37 -4.22
N ALA A 91 -17.12 0.38 -4.74
CA ALA A 91 -16.22 -0.43 -3.93
C ALA A 91 -15.21 0.40 -3.10
N HIS A 92 -14.60 1.42 -3.71
CA HIS A 92 -13.62 2.25 -3.01
C HIS A 92 -14.23 3.09 -1.90
N GLU A 93 -15.46 3.60 -2.09
CA GLU A 93 -16.18 4.38 -1.08
C GLU A 93 -16.56 3.48 0.10
N ARG A 94 -17.19 2.33 -0.17
CA ARG A 94 -17.62 1.40 0.89
C ARG A 94 -16.45 0.87 1.71
N ILE A 95 -15.30 0.60 1.07
CA ILE A 95 -14.07 0.16 1.77
C ILE A 95 -13.57 1.25 2.71
N VAL A 96 -13.49 2.50 2.24
CA VAL A 96 -13.00 3.63 3.06
C VAL A 96 -13.99 3.95 4.17
N ASP A 97 -15.28 4.07 3.86
CA ASP A 97 -16.34 4.36 4.85
C ASP A 97 -16.37 3.32 5.97
N LEU A 98 -16.27 2.03 5.62
CA LEU A 98 -16.25 0.95 6.62
C LEU A 98 -15.00 0.99 7.48
N ALA A 99 -13.84 1.27 6.86
CA ALA A 99 -12.58 1.38 7.58
C ALA A 99 -12.61 2.53 8.60
N ASP A 100 -13.19 3.68 8.21
CA ASP A 100 -13.38 4.83 9.09
C ASP A 100 -14.41 4.51 10.19
N ALA A 101 -15.56 3.92 9.85
CA ALA A 101 -16.62 3.58 10.80
C ALA A 101 -16.15 2.57 11.87
N GLU A 102 -15.29 1.63 11.52
CA GLU A 102 -14.70 0.66 12.44
C GLU A 102 -13.44 1.17 13.14
N ASN A 103 -12.99 2.39 12.83
CA ASN A 103 -11.72 2.96 13.31
C ASN A 103 -10.54 2.02 13.02
N CYS A 104 -10.46 1.53 11.80
CA CYS A 104 -9.33 0.76 11.33
C CYS A 104 -8.09 1.67 11.19
N ASP A 105 -6.92 1.11 11.40
CA ASP A 105 -5.65 1.81 11.27
C ASP A 105 -4.81 1.31 10.08
N LEU A 106 -5.27 0.23 9.42
CA LEU A 106 -4.69 -0.30 8.20
C LEU A 106 -5.77 -0.87 7.27
N ILE A 107 -5.68 -0.54 5.98
CA ILE A 107 -6.41 -1.24 4.93
C ILE A 107 -5.41 -2.12 4.17
N VAL A 108 -5.73 -3.42 4.03
CA VAL A 108 -4.91 -4.38 3.27
C VAL A 108 -5.63 -4.76 1.99
N MET A 109 -4.94 -4.64 0.87
CA MET A 109 -5.49 -4.91 -0.46
C MET A 109 -4.50 -5.69 -1.32
N GLY A 110 -5.03 -6.50 -2.23
CA GLY A 110 -4.25 -7.02 -3.34
C GLY A 110 -3.89 -5.91 -4.33
N ARG A 111 -2.77 -6.06 -5.02
CA ARG A 111 -2.37 -5.09 -6.07
C ARG A 111 -3.38 -4.99 -7.20
N ARG A 112 -4.10 -6.08 -7.51
CA ARG A 112 -5.13 -6.18 -8.56
C ARG A 112 -6.27 -7.08 -8.10
N GLY A 113 -7.48 -6.87 -8.65
CA GLY A 113 -8.63 -7.73 -8.44
C GLY A 113 -8.88 -8.68 -9.62
N LEU A 114 -10.15 -9.09 -9.80
CA LEU A 114 -10.60 -10.08 -10.79
C LEU A 114 -10.33 -9.69 -12.25
N ARG A 115 -10.31 -8.40 -12.59
CA ARG A 115 -10.08 -7.94 -13.96
C ARG A 115 -8.59 -8.02 -14.30
N ARG A 116 -8.19 -9.04 -15.05
CA ARG A 116 -6.83 -9.18 -15.59
C ARG A 116 -6.63 -8.22 -16.76
N ILE A 117 -5.94 -7.12 -16.53
CA ILE A 117 -5.35 -6.30 -17.59
C ILE A 117 -3.85 -6.63 -17.58
N GLU A 118 -3.29 -7.03 -18.73
CA GLU A 118 -1.89 -7.46 -18.86
C GLU A 118 -0.84 -6.39 -18.59
N ARG A 119 -1.24 -5.15 -18.37
CA ARG A 119 -0.34 -4.03 -18.09
C ARG A 119 -0.02 -3.92 -16.61
N VAL A 120 1.18 -3.44 -16.29
CA VAL A 120 1.72 -3.25 -14.94
C VAL A 120 1.06 -2.03 -14.28
N PHE A 121 -0.25 -2.13 -13.97
CA PHE A 121 -0.97 -1.05 -13.29
C PHE A 121 -1.54 -1.53 -11.96
N VAL A 122 -1.69 -0.60 -11.03
CA VAL A 122 -2.47 -0.77 -9.80
C VAL A 122 -3.94 -0.94 -10.17
N GLY A 123 -4.67 -1.82 -9.49
CA GLY A 123 -6.11 -1.98 -9.70
C GLY A 123 -6.85 -0.66 -9.42
N SER A 124 -7.87 -0.36 -10.21
CA SER A 124 -8.62 0.90 -10.10
C SER A 124 -9.23 1.11 -8.70
N VAL A 125 -9.73 0.06 -8.06
CA VAL A 125 -10.25 0.13 -6.69
C VAL A 125 -9.12 0.43 -5.71
N THR A 126 -7.98 -0.27 -5.81
CA THR A 126 -6.80 -0.05 -4.95
C THR A 126 -6.28 1.38 -5.07
N ALA A 127 -6.14 1.90 -6.30
CA ALA A 127 -5.70 3.27 -6.54
C ALA A 127 -6.65 4.31 -5.92
N ARG A 128 -7.97 4.10 -6.06
CA ARG A 128 -8.99 4.99 -5.47
C ARG A 128 -9.01 4.90 -3.95
N VAL A 129 -8.91 3.70 -3.35
CA VAL A 129 -8.80 3.54 -1.89
C VAL A 129 -7.58 4.29 -1.37
N ILE A 130 -6.41 4.16 -2.02
CA ILE A 130 -5.23 4.94 -1.66
C ILE A 130 -5.51 6.44 -1.79
N GLY A 131 -6.23 6.87 -2.82
CA GLY A 131 -6.54 8.29 -3.03
C GLY A 131 -7.45 8.90 -1.96
N TYR A 132 -8.49 8.19 -1.59
CA TYR A 132 -9.55 8.70 -0.71
C TYR A 132 -9.35 8.39 0.78
N SER A 133 -8.59 7.33 1.11
CA SER A 133 -8.39 6.94 2.50
C SER A 133 -7.51 7.92 3.27
N HIS A 134 -7.84 8.12 4.54
CA HIS A 134 -6.98 8.75 5.55
C HIS A 134 -6.19 7.73 6.36
N ILE A 135 -6.45 6.45 6.13
CA ILE A 135 -5.84 5.29 6.80
C ILE A 135 -4.72 4.74 5.93
N ASP A 136 -3.64 4.27 6.53
CA ASP A 136 -2.53 3.62 5.82
C ASP A 136 -3.03 2.44 4.96
N VAL A 137 -2.47 2.28 3.76
CA VAL A 137 -2.86 1.22 2.84
C VAL A 137 -1.68 0.32 2.53
N LEU A 138 -1.78 -0.95 2.86
CA LEU A 138 -0.80 -1.98 2.50
C LEU A 138 -1.26 -2.72 1.24
N VAL A 139 -0.50 -2.57 0.18
CA VAL A 139 -0.75 -3.26 -1.09
C VAL A 139 0.17 -4.47 -1.19
N VAL A 140 -0.44 -5.65 -1.29
CA VAL A 140 0.27 -6.93 -1.33
C VAL A 140 0.25 -7.49 -2.75
N PRO A 141 1.41 -7.59 -3.44
CA PRO A 141 1.51 -8.28 -4.72
C PRO A 141 1.30 -9.78 -4.54
N ARG A 142 0.91 -10.46 -5.62
CA ARG A 142 0.82 -11.92 -5.63
C ARG A 142 2.19 -12.52 -5.31
N ASP A 143 2.17 -13.62 -4.58
CA ASP A 143 3.36 -14.44 -4.27
C ASP A 143 4.46 -13.72 -3.46
N THR A 144 4.10 -12.62 -2.76
CA THR A 144 5.00 -11.92 -1.83
C THR A 144 4.57 -12.12 -0.39
N THR A 145 5.49 -11.95 0.54
CA THR A 145 5.24 -12.07 1.98
C THR A 145 5.50 -10.73 2.66
N VAL A 146 4.61 -10.33 3.56
CA VAL A 146 4.79 -9.13 4.38
C VAL A 146 5.84 -9.39 5.45
N GLY A 147 6.82 -8.49 5.54
CA GLY A 147 7.88 -8.52 6.54
C GLY A 147 8.31 -7.11 6.92
N TRP A 148 8.93 -6.99 8.10
CA TRP A 148 9.36 -5.69 8.66
C TRP A 148 10.83 -5.70 9.08
N LYS A 149 11.57 -6.76 8.72
CA LYS A 149 13.00 -6.88 9.11
C LYS A 149 13.91 -6.02 8.26
N LYS A 150 13.56 -5.81 7.00
CA LYS A 150 14.30 -4.95 6.09
C LYS A 150 13.32 -4.05 5.33
N ALA A 151 13.08 -2.86 5.84
CA ALA A 151 12.16 -1.91 5.24
C ALA A 151 12.90 -0.88 4.39
N LEU A 152 12.47 -0.70 3.14
CA LEU A 152 12.96 0.37 2.27
C LEU A 152 12.00 1.54 2.38
N VAL A 153 12.50 2.71 2.77
CA VAL A 153 11.74 3.96 2.81
C VAL A 153 12.21 4.92 1.74
N ALA A 154 11.27 5.37 0.91
CA ALA A 154 11.53 6.37 -0.11
C ALA A 154 11.22 7.77 0.45
N THR A 155 12.18 8.69 0.31
CA THR A 155 12.04 10.07 0.80
C THR A 155 12.44 11.08 -0.26
N ASP A 156 11.67 12.15 -0.34
CA ASP A 156 11.91 13.33 -1.15
C ASP A 156 11.89 14.63 -0.32
N GLY A 157 11.83 14.50 1.01
CA GLY A 157 11.72 15.59 1.95
C GLY A 157 10.33 16.25 2.01
N SER A 158 9.31 15.70 1.36
CA SER A 158 7.94 16.17 1.49
C SER A 158 7.32 15.74 2.82
N LYS A 159 6.25 16.44 3.26
CA LYS A 159 5.50 16.04 4.46
C LYS A 159 4.97 14.60 4.39
N TYR A 160 4.66 14.11 3.19
CA TYR A 160 4.19 12.75 2.97
C TYR A 160 5.31 11.72 3.16
N SER A 161 6.50 12.00 2.64
CA SER A 161 7.66 11.14 2.87
C SER A 161 8.16 11.20 4.31
N GLU A 162 8.04 12.34 4.98
CA GLU A 162 8.37 12.46 6.41
C GLU A 162 7.46 11.57 7.28
N ALA A 163 6.16 11.49 6.98
CA ALA A 163 5.26 10.56 7.66
C ALA A 163 5.65 9.10 7.41
N ALA A 164 6.05 8.78 6.17
CA ALA A 164 6.54 7.45 5.82
C ALA A 164 7.84 7.11 6.57
N VAL A 165 8.76 8.05 6.70
CA VAL A 165 10.01 7.91 7.48
C VAL A 165 9.71 7.64 8.94
N ALA A 166 8.82 8.42 9.56
CA ALA A 166 8.42 8.22 10.95
C ALA A 166 7.82 6.83 11.16
N LYS A 167 6.94 6.38 10.28
CA LYS A 167 6.34 5.04 10.31
C LYS A 167 7.38 3.94 10.14
N ALA A 168 8.34 4.09 9.21
CA ALA A 168 9.41 3.13 8.98
C ALA A 168 10.32 2.96 10.21
N ILE A 169 10.65 4.07 10.89
CA ILE A 169 11.42 4.06 12.14
C ILE A 169 10.64 3.33 13.24
N ASP A 170 9.34 3.61 13.39
CA ASP A 170 8.50 2.96 14.38
C ASP A 170 8.41 1.43 14.15
N PHE A 171 8.34 1.00 12.90
CA PHE A 171 8.35 -0.43 12.58
C PHE A 171 9.71 -1.07 12.81
N ALA A 172 10.79 -0.45 12.36
CA ALA A 172 12.14 -0.97 12.61
C ALA A 172 12.41 -1.12 14.11
N LYS A 173 11.97 -0.16 14.91
CA LYS A 173 12.04 -0.22 16.38
C LYS A 173 11.19 -1.36 16.96
N SER A 174 9.96 -1.51 16.47
CA SER A 174 9.00 -2.51 17.02
C SER A 174 9.34 -3.94 16.66
N TYR A 175 9.92 -4.15 15.47
CA TYR A 175 10.22 -5.48 14.92
C TYR A 175 11.70 -5.83 14.95
N GLY A 176 12.57 -4.92 15.41
CA GLY A 176 14.02 -5.11 15.44
C GLY A 176 14.59 -5.28 14.02
N GLY A 177 14.12 -4.44 13.09
CA GLY A 177 14.52 -4.44 11.68
C GLY A 177 15.60 -3.42 11.37
N GLU A 178 16.04 -3.41 10.10
CA GLU A 178 16.94 -2.42 9.52
C GLU A 178 16.21 -1.57 8.48
N LEU A 179 16.71 -0.36 8.23
CA LEU A 179 16.17 0.56 7.24
C LEU A 179 17.12 0.72 6.04
N LEU A 180 16.51 0.78 4.86
CA LEU A 180 17.15 1.24 3.63
C LEU A 180 16.47 2.56 3.26
N ALA A 181 17.16 3.67 3.36
CA ALA A 181 16.63 4.98 3.00
C ALA A 181 17.08 5.33 1.58
N VAL A 182 16.15 5.65 0.69
CA VAL A 182 16.45 6.04 -0.69
C VAL A 182 15.82 7.37 -1.05
N SER A 183 16.61 8.22 -1.72
CA SER A 183 16.13 9.43 -2.39
C SER A 183 16.59 9.42 -3.84
N VAL A 184 15.69 9.76 -4.76
CA VAL A 184 15.96 9.68 -6.20
C VAL A 184 15.85 11.08 -6.82
N ILE A 185 16.81 11.38 -7.69
CA ILE A 185 16.83 12.57 -8.50
C ILE A 185 16.21 12.21 -9.84
N ASP A 186 14.97 12.66 -10.04
CA ASP A 186 14.20 12.40 -11.26
C ASP A 186 14.21 13.67 -12.10
N VAL A 187 15.27 13.83 -12.88
CA VAL A 187 15.49 14.97 -13.78
C VAL A 187 15.86 14.44 -15.16
N PRO A 188 15.23 14.93 -16.23
CA PRO A 188 15.62 14.57 -17.58
C PRO A 188 17.09 14.89 -17.86
N SER A 189 17.75 14.01 -18.60
CA SER A 189 19.20 14.15 -18.94
C SER A 189 19.52 15.47 -19.65
N GLU A 190 18.57 15.99 -20.44
CA GLU A 190 18.67 17.27 -21.12
C GLU A 190 18.85 18.44 -20.15
N PHE A 191 18.24 18.35 -18.98
CA PHE A 191 18.30 19.39 -17.96
C PHE A 191 19.69 19.54 -17.35
N TYR A 192 20.46 18.45 -17.23
CA TYR A 192 21.84 18.50 -16.76
C TYR A 192 22.76 19.23 -17.76
N ALA A 193 22.46 19.13 -19.05
CA ALA A 193 23.24 19.82 -20.07
C ALA A 193 23.01 21.35 -20.06
N GLU A 194 21.80 21.77 -19.71
CA GLU A 194 21.41 23.19 -19.70
C GLU A 194 21.68 23.89 -18.35
N ALA A 195 21.60 23.15 -17.24
CA ALA A 195 21.74 23.69 -15.88
C ALA A 195 22.50 22.74 -14.93
N PRO A 196 23.80 22.49 -15.12
CA PRO A 196 24.58 21.51 -14.33
C PRO A 196 24.52 21.80 -12.82
N GLN A 197 24.54 23.08 -12.40
CA GLN A 197 24.51 23.47 -10.99
C GLN A 197 23.22 23.04 -10.30
N VAL A 198 22.08 23.02 -11.02
CA VAL A 198 20.80 22.55 -10.45
C VAL A 198 20.84 21.06 -10.21
N GLY A 199 21.50 20.30 -11.08
CA GLY A 199 21.73 18.86 -10.88
C GLY A 199 22.52 18.58 -9.62
N ASP A 200 23.63 19.31 -9.42
CA ASP A 200 24.47 19.20 -8.22
C ASP A 200 23.69 19.55 -6.93
N ASP A 201 22.91 20.61 -6.96
CA ASP A 201 22.06 21.03 -5.83
C ASP A 201 21.00 19.95 -5.50
N MET A 202 20.40 19.33 -6.50
CA MET A 202 19.43 18.26 -6.31
C MET A 202 20.09 16.99 -5.76
N ALA A 203 21.30 16.65 -6.24
CA ALA A 203 22.10 15.55 -5.73
C ALA A 203 22.47 15.77 -4.26
N GLN A 204 22.85 16.99 -3.92
CA GLN A 204 23.15 17.35 -2.54
C GLN A 204 21.93 17.23 -1.63
N LYS A 205 20.76 17.73 -2.06
CA LYS A 205 19.50 17.61 -1.31
C LYS A 205 19.09 16.14 -1.13
N ALA A 206 19.22 15.30 -2.15
CA ALA A 206 18.94 13.88 -2.02
C ALA A 206 19.81 13.21 -0.95
N LYS A 207 21.11 13.54 -0.90
CA LYS A 207 22.03 13.06 0.15
C LYS A 207 21.61 13.56 1.53
N GLU A 208 21.18 14.81 1.65
CA GLU A 208 20.71 15.39 2.91
C GLU A 208 19.44 14.69 3.42
N PHE A 209 18.48 14.37 2.53
CA PHE A 209 17.26 13.66 2.93
C PHE A 209 17.55 12.28 3.50
N VAL A 210 18.39 11.48 2.84
CA VAL A 210 18.72 10.14 3.35
C VAL A 210 19.61 10.19 4.60
N ALA A 211 20.47 11.21 4.72
CA ALA A 211 21.27 11.44 5.91
C ALA A 211 20.40 11.82 7.12
N ASP A 212 19.35 12.63 6.91
CA ASP A 212 18.37 12.96 7.95
C ASP A 212 17.58 11.74 8.43
N VAL A 213 17.16 10.87 7.51
CA VAL A 213 16.53 9.58 7.87
C VAL A 213 17.47 8.75 8.74
N LYS A 214 18.74 8.62 8.32
CA LYS A 214 19.74 7.88 9.07
C LYS A 214 19.94 8.46 10.48
N LYS A 215 20.09 9.77 10.60
CA LYS A 215 20.23 10.47 11.89
C LYS A 215 19.04 10.24 12.80
N LYS A 216 17.80 10.32 12.26
CA LYS A 216 16.57 10.05 13.02
C LYS A 216 16.50 8.60 13.50
N ALA A 217 16.94 7.65 12.68
CA ALA A 217 16.93 6.22 13.01
C ALA A 217 18.04 5.83 14.00
N GLU A 218 19.22 6.43 13.90
CA GLU A 218 20.36 6.20 14.80
C GLU A 218 20.02 6.59 16.26
N ALA A 219 19.14 7.57 16.47
CA ALA A 219 18.64 7.93 17.80
C ALA A 219 17.91 6.77 18.51
N PHE A 220 17.49 5.75 17.76
CA PHE A 220 16.86 4.52 18.27
C PHE A 220 17.72 3.28 18.07
N ASN A 221 19.01 3.43 17.76
CA ASN A 221 19.94 2.33 17.44
C ASN A 221 19.49 1.44 16.28
N ILE A 222 18.80 2.02 15.29
CA ILE A 222 18.35 1.30 14.09
C ILE A 222 19.45 1.36 13.03
N LYS A 223 19.91 0.18 12.59
CA LYS A 223 20.84 0.09 11.46
C LYS A 223 20.19 0.65 10.21
N THR A 224 20.81 1.67 9.59
CA THR A 224 20.26 2.36 8.42
C THR A 224 21.30 2.50 7.33
N SER A 225 21.01 1.97 6.16
CA SER A 225 21.79 2.17 4.93
C SER A 225 21.13 3.24 4.07
N THR A 226 21.92 4.12 3.48
CA THR A 226 21.45 5.25 2.68
C THR A 226 21.84 5.10 1.23
N PHE A 227 20.92 5.41 0.32
CA PHE A 227 21.08 5.31 -1.11
C PHE A 227 20.57 6.58 -1.79
N THR A 228 21.27 7.03 -2.81
CA THR A 228 20.80 8.03 -3.75
C THR A 228 20.86 7.45 -5.15
N GLY A 229 19.90 7.79 -6.00
CA GLY A 229 19.86 7.33 -7.38
C GLY A 229 19.45 8.46 -8.32
N GLU A 230 19.73 8.28 -9.59
CA GLU A 230 19.34 9.19 -10.67
C GLU A 230 18.50 8.44 -11.70
N GLY A 231 17.51 9.10 -12.28
CA GLY A 231 16.60 8.56 -13.30
C GLY A 231 15.18 8.38 -12.81
N GLU A 232 14.43 7.52 -13.48
CA GLU A 232 13.01 7.26 -13.15
C GLU A 232 12.87 6.76 -11.72
N SER A 233 12.27 7.57 -10.85
CA SER A 233 12.19 7.30 -9.40
C SER A 233 11.65 5.91 -9.08
N TYR A 234 10.62 5.43 -9.80
CA TYR A 234 10.01 4.14 -9.52
C TYR A 234 10.95 2.98 -9.87
N GLU A 235 11.76 3.09 -10.94
CA GLU A 235 12.74 2.05 -11.34
C GLU A 235 13.82 1.92 -10.28
N VAL A 236 14.44 3.04 -9.91
CA VAL A 236 15.49 3.06 -8.88
C VAL A 236 15.01 2.46 -7.57
N ILE A 237 13.78 2.83 -7.12
CA ILE A 237 13.20 2.31 -5.87
C ILE A 237 12.94 0.81 -5.96
N THR A 238 12.31 0.34 -7.04
CA THR A 238 11.94 -1.08 -7.16
C THR A 238 13.14 -1.98 -7.42
N ASP A 239 14.13 -1.51 -8.18
CA ASP A 239 15.38 -2.24 -8.42
C ASP A 239 16.21 -2.34 -7.14
N LEU A 240 16.29 -1.25 -6.35
CA LEU A 240 16.93 -1.28 -5.04
C LEU A 240 16.22 -2.26 -4.09
N ALA A 241 14.88 -2.23 -4.04
CA ALA A 241 14.10 -3.15 -3.23
C ALA A 241 14.38 -4.62 -3.60
N LYS A 242 14.48 -4.90 -4.89
CA LYS A 242 14.82 -6.24 -5.41
C LYS A 242 16.25 -6.64 -5.08
N LYS A 243 17.23 -5.76 -5.33
CA LYS A 243 18.66 -5.98 -5.08
C LYS A 243 18.92 -6.25 -3.61
N GLU A 244 18.37 -5.42 -2.73
CA GLU A 244 18.57 -5.50 -1.29
C GLU A 244 17.63 -6.51 -0.62
N LYS A 245 16.71 -7.12 -1.37
CA LYS A 245 15.69 -8.05 -0.86
C LYS A 245 14.87 -7.42 0.27
N ALA A 246 14.36 -6.22 0.03
CA ALA A 246 13.50 -5.54 0.98
C ALA A 246 12.21 -6.32 1.22
N ASP A 247 11.76 -6.40 2.47
CA ASP A 247 10.51 -7.05 2.86
C ASP A 247 9.29 -6.19 2.54
N VAL A 248 9.47 -4.87 2.57
CA VAL A 248 8.43 -3.89 2.33
C VAL A 248 9.03 -2.58 1.82
N ILE A 249 8.30 -1.92 0.90
CA ILE A 249 8.57 -0.52 0.53
C ILE A 249 7.60 0.35 1.30
N ILE A 250 8.08 1.37 2.01
CA ILE A 250 7.28 2.34 2.75
C ILE A 250 7.42 3.71 2.09
N MET A 251 6.29 4.34 1.76
CA MET A 251 6.30 5.63 1.05
C MET A 251 5.07 6.47 1.39
N GLY A 252 5.13 7.76 1.12
CA GLY A 252 3.98 8.64 1.15
C GLY A 252 3.07 8.45 -0.08
N SER A 253 1.83 8.88 0.03
CA SER A 253 0.87 8.82 -1.09
C SER A 253 1.16 9.82 -2.21
N HIS A 254 1.90 10.91 -1.91
CA HIS A 254 2.30 11.98 -2.83
C HIS A 254 3.74 12.41 -2.55
N GLY A 255 4.36 13.10 -3.51
CA GLY A 255 5.65 13.75 -3.37
C GLY A 255 5.51 15.28 -3.20
N ARG A 256 6.63 16.00 -3.44
CA ARG A 256 6.72 17.47 -3.29
C ARG A 256 5.71 18.27 -4.12
N THR A 257 5.38 17.81 -5.31
CA THR A 257 4.46 18.53 -6.19
C THR A 257 3.03 18.52 -5.68
N GLY A 258 2.67 17.54 -4.83
CA GLY A 258 1.44 17.46 -4.04
C GLY A 258 0.18 17.94 -4.76
N ILE A 259 0.02 17.59 -6.06
CA ILE A 259 -1.13 18.06 -6.84
C ILE A 259 -2.38 17.46 -6.21
N LYS A 260 -3.11 18.28 -5.45
CA LYS A 260 -4.34 17.90 -4.70
C LYS A 260 -5.45 17.30 -5.59
N ARG A 261 -5.31 17.36 -6.91
CA ARG A 261 -6.28 16.81 -7.88
C ARG A 261 -6.00 15.36 -8.28
N LEU A 262 -4.83 14.82 -7.94
CA LEU A 262 -4.48 13.43 -8.21
C LEU A 262 -4.81 12.60 -6.97
N LEU A 263 -5.47 11.46 -7.18
CA LEU A 263 -5.79 10.50 -6.13
C LEU A 263 -4.53 9.93 -5.48
N MET A 264 -3.46 9.76 -6.26
CA MET A 264 -2.17 9.23 -5.82
C MET A 264 -1.07 9.84 -6.69
N GLY A 265 0.12 10.02 -6.14
CA GLY A 265 1.29 10.49 -6.88
C GLY A 265 1.75 9.46 -7.93
N SER A 266 2.20 9.97 -9.09
CA SER A 266 2.64 9.10 -10.20
C SER A 266 3.77 8.14 -9.82
N VAL A 267 4.71 8.57 -8.98
CA VAL A 267 5.80 7.71 -8.47
C VAL A 267 5.22 6.61 -7.60
N ALA A 268 4.32 6.93 -6.66
CA ALA A 268 3.70 5.94 -5.78
C ALA A 268 2.91 4.89 -6.59
N GLU A 269 2.15 5.32 -7.60
CA GLU A 269 1.40 4.41 -8.48
C GLU A 269 2.33 3.44 -9.23
N LYS A 270 3.38 3.97 -9.86
CA LYS A 270 4.37 3.15 -10.56
C LYS A 270 5.12 2.21 -9.60
N VAL A 271 5.57 2.70 -8.45
CA VAL A 271 6.25 1.86 -7.45
C VAL A 271 5.36 0.70 -7.04
N ILE A 272 4.09 0.93 -6.67
CA ILE A 272 3.14 -0.15 -6.31
C ILE A 272 2.97 -1.12 -7.49
N GLY A 273 2.87 -0.59 -8.71
CA GLY A 273 2.72 -1.40 -9.93
C GLY A 273 3.87 -2.39 -10.15
N TYR A 274 5.10 -1.97 -9.89
CA TYR A 274 6.33 -2.72 -10.16
C TYR A 274 6.98 -3.34 -8.93
N ALA A 275 6.52 -3.02 -7.72
CA ALA A 275 7.12 -3.48 -6.47
C ALA A 275 7.33 -5.01 -6.44
N PRO A 276 8.55 -5.47 -6.09
CA PRO A 276 8.85 -6.89 -5.92
C PRO A 276 8.39 -7.44 -4.56
N CYS A 277 7.98 -6.58 -3.66
CA CYS A 277 7.52 -6.87 -2.30
C CYS A 277 6.27 -6.02 -1.97
N PRO A 278 5.61 -6.23 -0.83
CA PRO A 278 4.53 -5.37 -0.36
C PRO A 278 4.91 -3.90 -0.30
N ALA A 279 3.93 -3.02 -0.56
CA ALA A 279 4.12 -1.57 -0.51
C ALA A 279 3.13 -0.96 0.50
N LEU A 280 3.66 -0.27 1.50
CA LEU A 280 2.88 0.46 2.49
C LEU A 280 2.83 1.94 2.09
N VAL A 281 1.65 2.43 1.82
CA VAL A 281 1.37 3.85 1.56
C VAL A 281 0.91 4.49 2.86
N VAL A 282 1.75 5.36 3.40
CA VAL A 282 1.47 6.07 4.67
C VAL A 282 0.70 7.34 4.40
N LYS A 283 -0.28 7.60 5.24
CA LYS A 283 -1.14 8.78 5.18
C LYS A 283 -0.72 9.85 6.20
N VAL A 284 -1.14 11.10 5.92
CA VAL A 284 -0.81 12.30 6.72
C VAL A 284 -2.06 12.90 7.31
#